data_212cc7b2857024ad4ba615966216dbc6
#
_entry.id   212cc7b2857024ad4ba615966216dbc6
#
_cell.length_a   1.000
_cell.length_b   1.000
_cell.length_c   1.000
_cell.angle_alpha   90.00
_cell.angle_beta   90.00
_cell.angle_gamma   90.00
#
_symmetry.space_group_name_H-M   'P 1'
#
loop_
_entity.id
_entity.type
_entity.pdbx_description
1 polymer ?
#
loop_
_entity_poly.entity_id
_entity_poly.type
_entity_poly.pdbx_seq_one_letter_code
_entity_poly.pdbx_strand_id
1 'polypeptide(L)'
;MKEKNHLFSATGIPSLFLIFGVLMLVILSLLGYGTSRQDLRSSSLSLEQTSAYYNACSEAADFYSDLVQTLEGFQAQVKSESSYYKLVSDYLNSQENVKWDSEEHTAEYVKAFSDTQSLAVKIAVFLTDCTADSTASDNASSDNASSD
;
A
#
# COMPACT_ATOMS: atom_id res chain seq x y z
N MET A 1 -15.89 18.42 -80.30
CA MET A 1 -14.74 17.74 -79.71
C MET A 1 -14.45 18.32 -78.33
N LYS A 2 -15.15 17.95 -77.29
CA LYS A 2 -14.77 18.31 -75.88
C LYS A 2 -15.65 17.54 -74.87
N GLU A 3 -15.53 16.24 -74.87
CA GLU A 3 -16.17 15.43 -73.80
C GLU A 3 -15.36 14.17 -73.51
N LYS A 4 -14.10 14.30 -73.16
CA LYS A 4 -13.29 13.13 -72.73
C LYS A 4 -12.55 13.30 -71.40
N ASN A 5 -12.66 14.43 -70.71
CA ASN A 5 -11.86 14.67 -69.49
C ASN A 5 -12.62 14.55 -68.17
N HIS A 6 -13.96 14.29 -68.20
CA HIS A 6 -14.74 14.17 -66.99
C HIS A 6 -14.79 12.77 -66.37
N LEU A 7 -14.46 11.71 -67.12
CA LEU A 7 -14.52 10.34 -66.62
C LEU A 7 -13.31 9.97 -65.75
N PHE A 8 -12.16 10.58 -65.98
CA PHE A 8 -10.95 10.32 -65.16
C PHE A 8 -11.01 10.97 -63.79
N SER A 9 -11.66 12.11 -63.67
CA SER A 9 -11.79 12.82 -62.38
C SER A 9 -12.80 12.19 -61.45
N ALA A 10 -13.84 11.55 -61.96
CA ALA A 10 -14.93 10.94 -61.16
C ALA A 10 -14.54 9.62 -60.51
N THR A 11 -13.58 8.88 -61.10
CA THR A 11 -13.17 7.55 -60.58
C THR A 11 -11.99 7.62 -59.61
N GLY A 12 -11.13 8.63 -59.71
CA GLY A 12 -9.96 8.77 -58.88
C GLY A 12 -10.21 9.26 -57.46
N ILE A 13 -11.16 10.15 -57.27
CA ILE A 13 -11.51 10.72 -55.96
C ILE A 13 -12.10 9.69 -55.01
N PRO A 14 -13.11 8.87 -55.36
CA PRO A 14 -13.66 7.86 -54.47
C PRO A 14 -12.62 6.77 -54.13
N SER A 15 -11.73 6.41 -55.05
CA SER A 15 -10.67 5.44 -54.78
C SER A 15 -9.68 5.96 -53.75
N LEU A 16 -9.30 7.23 -53.79
CA LEU A 16 -8.43 7.87 -52.83
C LEU A 16 -9.06 7.89 -51.43
N PHE A 17 -10.38 8.20 -51.36
CA PHE A 17 -11.15 8.19 -50.12
C PHE A 17 -11.20 6.78 -49.50
N LEU A 18 -11.35 5.76 -50.30
CA LEU A 18 -11.40 4.37 -49.84
C LEU A 18 -10.04 3.95 -49.27
N ILE A 19 -8.93 4.26 -49.95
CA ILE A 19 -7.58 3.97 -49.45
C ILE A 19 -7.34 4.71 -48.15
N PHE A 20 -7.69 5.98 -48.06
CA PHE A 20 -7.53 6.78 -46.86
C PHE A 20 -8.38 6.23 -45.69
N GLY A 21 -9.60 5.83 -45.93
CA GLY A 21 -10.49 5.22 -44.95
C GLY A 21 -9.92 3.92 -44.39
N VAL A 22 -9.43 3.02 -45.27
CA VAL A 22 -8.77 1.77 -44.81
C VAL A 22 -7.51 2.07 -43.99
N LEU A 23 -6.71 3.05 -44.41
CA LEU A 23 -5.49 3.42 -43.70
C LEU A 23 -5.81 3.94 -42.30
N MET A 24 -6.86 4.78 -42.14
CA MET A 24 -7.37 5.26 -40.87
C MET A 24 -7.83 4.12 -39.97
N LEU A 25 -8.56 3.15 -40.50
CA LEU A 25 -9.02 1.98 -39.74
C LEU A 25 -7.86 1.12 -39.23
N VAL A 26 -6.81 0.94 -40.04
CA VAL A 26 -5.62 0.21 -39.65
C VAL A 26 -4.88 0.93 -38.51
N ILE A 27 -4.71 2.25 -38.62
CA ILE A 27 -4.07 3.05 -37.56
C ILE A 27 -4.85 2.98 -36.25
N LEU A 28 -6.17 3.15 -36.30
CA LEU A 28 -7.04 3.06 -35.11
C LEU A 28 -7.00 1.67 -34.48
N SER A 29 -6.96 0.61 -35.29
CA SER A 29 -6.83 -0.75 -34.82
C SER A 29 -5.51 -1.02 -34.12
N LEU A 30 -4.39 -0.52 -34.68
CA LEU A 30 -3.08 -0.66 -34.06
C LEU A 30 -2.97 0.13 -32.75
N LEU A 31 -3.52 1.34 -32.69
CA LEU A 31 -3.56 2.14 -31.47
C LEU A 31 -4.40 1.44 -30.40
N GLY A 32 -5.59 0.94 -30.72
CA GLY A 32 -6.44 0.20 -29.79
C GLY A 32 -5.77 -1.06 -29.25
N TYR A 33 -5.08 -1.80 -30.08
CA TYR A 33 -4.33 -2.98 -29.65
C TYR A 33 -3.17 -2.63 -28.73
N GLY A 34 -2.41 -1.59 -29.06
CA GLY A 34 -1.30 -1.11 -28.25
C GLY A 34 -1.74 -0.67 -26.85
N THR A 35 -2.80 0.12 -26.77
CA THR A 35 -3.38 0.59 -25.50
C THR A 35 -3.89 -0.57 -24.65
N SER A 36 -4.61 -1.52 -25.24
CA SER A 36 -5.12 -2.69 -24.52
C SER A 36 -4.01 -3.54 -23.89
N ARG A 37 -2.91 -3.72 -24.58
CA ARG A 37 -1.73 -4.44 -24.02
C ARG A 37 -1.07 -3.69 -22.88
N GLN A 38 -0.99 -2.38 -22.99
CA GLN A 38 -0.41 -1.53 -21.95
C GLN A 38 -1.28 -1.53 -20.68
N ASP A 39 -2.61 -1.49 -20.83
CA ASP A 39 -3.55 -1.53 -19.71
C ASP A 39 -3.47 -2.86 -18.95
N LEU A 40 -3.38 -3.99 -19.65
CA LEU A 40 -3.20 -5.30 -19.03
C LEU A 40 -1.90 -5.38 -18.22
N ARG A 41 -0.80 -4.88 -18.76
CA ARG A 41 0.49 -4.86 -18.06
C ARG A 41 0.46 -3.95 -16.83
N SER A 42 -0.14 -2.78 -16.95
CA SER A 42 -0.29 -1.84 -15.83
C SER A 42 -1.18 -2.43 -14.72
N SER A 43 -2.26 -3.08 -15.09
CA SER A 43 -3.17 -3.75 -14.15
C SER A 43 -2.47 -4.90 -13.41
N SER A 44 -1.69 -5.74 -14.11
CA SER A 44 -0.97 -6.85 -13.48
C SER A 44 0.10 -6.35 -12.51
N LEU A 45 0.85 -5.31 -12.86
CA LEU A 45 1.83 -4.67 -11.98
C LEU A 45 1.18 -4.07 -10.72
N SER A 46 0.04 -3.43 -10.87
CA SER A 46 -0.71 -2.87 -9.74
C SER A 46 -1.21 -3.96 -8.79
N LEU A 47 -1.69 -5.09 -9.31
CA LEU A 47 -2.10 -6.23 -8.50
C LEU A 47 -0.92 -6.86 -7.75
N GLU A 48 0.22 -7.01 -8.40
CA GLU A 48 1.44 -7.55 -7.79
C GLU A 48 1.94 -6.66 -6.65
N GLN A 49 2.01 -5.35 -6.87
CA GLN A 49 2.38 -4.38 -5.84
C GLN A 49 1.40 -4.37 -4.67
N THR A 50 0.10 -4.42 -4.97
CA THR A 50 -0.94 -4.46 -3.94
C THR A 50 -0.83 -5.74 -3.11
N SER A 51 -0.63 -6.88 -3.74
CA SER A 51 -0.42 -8.16 -3.05
C SER A 51 0.84 -8.14 -2.17
N ALA A 52 1.95 -7.62 -2.70
CA ALA A 52 3.20 -7.50 -1.95
C ALA A 52 3.05 -6.57 -0.73
N TYR A 53 2.33 -5.46 -0.87
CA TYR A 53 2.02 -4.57 0.23
C TYR A 53 1.18 -5.25 1.32
N TYR A 54 0.11 -5.95 0.96
CA TYR A 54 -0.72 -6.66 1.95
C TYR A 54 0.02 -7.81 2.63
N ASN A 55 0.90 -8.49 1.93
CA ASN A 55 1.78 -9.49 2.52
C ASN A 55 2.73 -8.86 3.56
N ALA A 56 3.34 -7.71 3.24
CA ALA A 56 4.18 -6.99 4.18
C ALA A 56 3.38 -6.50 5.41
N CYS A 57 2.13 -6.06 5.23
CA CYS A 57 1.24 -5.70 6.33
C CYS A 57 0.89 -6.91 7.21
N SER A 58 0.66 -8.08 6.61
CA SER A 58 0.41 -9.31 7.36
C SER A 58 1.63 -9.72 8.20
N GLU A 59 2.82 -9.71 7.60
CA GLU A 59 4.06 -10.01 8.33
C GLU A 59 4.31 -9.01 9.47
N ALA A 60 4.00 -7.73 9.26
CA ALA A 60 4.11 -6.71 10.31
C ALA A 60 3.10 -6.93 11.44
N ALA A 61 1.89 -7.40 11.13
CA ALA A 61 0.87 -7.73 12.12
C ALA A 61 1.26 -8.99 12.93
N ASP A 62 1.81 -9.99 12.27
CA ASP A 62 2.32 -11.19 12.93
C ASP A 62 3.48 -10.83 13.87
N PHE A 63 4.43 -10.01 13.39
CA PHE A 63 5.52 -9.50 14.22
C PHE A 63 5.00 -8.72 15.44
N TYR A 64 4.00 -7.86 15.26
CA TYR A 64 3.37 -7.12 16.35
C TYR A 64 2.74 -8.05 17.39
N SER A 65 2.03 -9.09 16.95
CA SER A 65 1.41 -10.08 17.83
C SER A 65 2.46 -10.84 18.65
N ASP A 66 3.54 -11.30 18.00
CA ASP A 66 4.64 -12.01 18.67
C ASP A 66 5.39 -11.09 19.65
N LEU A 67 5.57 -9.82 19.28
CA LEU A 67 6.17 -8.81 20.13
C LEU A 67 5.35 -8.61 21.41
N VAL A 68 4.02 -8.39 21.28
CA VAL A 68 3.13 -8.20 22.44
C VAL A 68 3.20 -9.40 23.36
N GLN A 69 3.13 -10.62 22.84
CA GLN A 69 3.20 -11.83 23.63
C GLN A 69 4.54 -11.98 24.38
N THR A 70 5.65 -11.61 23.72
CA THR A 70 6.97 -11.64 24.31
C THR A 70 7.12 -10.58 25.40
N LEU A 71 6.62 -9.37 25.18
CA LEU A 71 6.66 -8.27 26.13
C LEU A 71 5.83 -8.57 27.38
N GLU A 72 4.65 -9.19 27.23
CA GLU A 72 3.85 -9.69 28.37
C GLU A 72 4.63 -10.73 29.18
N GLY A 73 5.35 -11.63 28.50
CA GLY A 73 6.23 -12.59 29.14
C GLY A 73 7.36 -11.93 29.93
N PHE A 74 7.96 -10.89 29.43
CA PHE A 74 9.00 -10.12 30.14
C PHE A 74 8.42 -9.37 31.35
N GLN A 75 7.27 -8.77 31.21
CA GLN A 75 6.57 -8.09 32.29
C GLN A 75 6.25 -9.04 33.47
N ALA A 76 5.87 -10.28 33.17
CA ALA A 76 5.60 -11.29 34.19
C ALA A 76 6.87 -11.73 34.95
N GLN A 77 8.05 -11.66 34.31
CA GLN A 77 9.31 -12.13 34.87
C GLN A 77 10.06 -11.07 35.69
N VAL A 78 9.86 -9.82 35.38
CA VAL A 78 10.68 -8.72 35.93
C VAL A 78 9.83 -7.66 36.59
N LYS A 79 10.19 -7.30 37.84
CA LYS A 79 9.50 -6.27 38.63
C LYS A 79 10.15 -4.89 38.56
N SER A 80 11.31 -4.78 37.92
CA SER A 80 12.05 -3.53 37.79
C SER A 80 11.98 -2.99 36.37
N GLU A 81 11.59 -1.74 36.23
CA GLU A 81 11.50 -1.03 34.95
C GLU A 81 12.80 -1.06 34.15
N SER A 82 13.94 -0.79 34.80
CA SER A 82 15.26 -0.82 34.18
C SER A 82 15.62 -2.20 33.61
N SER A 83 15.26 -3.28 34.34
CA SER A 83 15.52 -4.64 33.89
C SER A 83 14.57 -5.03 32.73
N TYR A 84 13.33 -4.52 32.75
CA TYR A 84 12.38 -4.73 31.65
C TYR A 84 12.89 -4.13 30.34
N TYR A 85 13.22 -2.84 30.32
CA TYR A 85 13.72 -2.19 29.10
C TYR A 85 15.05 -2.77 28.61
N LYS A 86 15.86 -3.32 29.48
CA LYS A 86 17.07 -4.05 29.07
C LYS A 86 16.74 -5.32 28.31
N LEU A 87 15.80 -6.13 28.81
CA LEU A 87 15.36 -7.34 28.11
C LEU A 87 14.69 -7.01 26.77
N VAL A 88 13.87 -5.95 26.73
CA VAL A 88 13.25 -5.45 25.50
C VAL A 88 14.31 -5.03 24.49
N SER A 89 15.31 -4.27 24.92
CA SER A 89 16.41 -3.83 24.07
C SER A 89 17.21 -5.01 23.51
N ASP A 90 17.56 -5.98 24.35
CA ASP A 90 18.33 -7.16 23.95
C ASP A 90 17.51 -8.02 22.94
N TYR A 91 16.21 -8.18 23.18
CA TYR A 91 15.32 -8.91 22.28
C TYR A 91 15.17 -8.20 20.93
N LEU A 92 14.83 -6.91 20.93
CA LEU A 92 14.59 -6.15 19.69
C LEU A 92 15.85 -5.97 18.86
N ASN A 93 17.01 -5.81 19.50
CA ASN A 93 18.30 -5.74 18.79
C ASN A 93 18.72 -7.09 18.18
N SER A 94 18.15 -8.21 18.63
CA SER A 94 18.37 -9.53 18.03
C SER A 94 17.50 -9.80 16.81
N GLN A 95 16.47 -8.97 16.58
CA GLN A 95 15.54 -9.15 15.45
C GLN A 95 16.06 -8.49 14.17
N GLU A 96 15.94 -9.19 13.05
CA GLU A 96 16.19 -8.61 11.73
C GLU A 96 15.10 -7.59 11.38
N ASN A 97 15.47 -6.50 10.72
CA ASN A 97 14.56 -5.45 10.26
C ASN A 97 13.92 -4.58 11.36
N VAL A 98 14.42 -4.66 12.59
CA VAL A 98 13.96 -3.84 13.71
C VAL A 98 15.06 -2.91 14.17
N LYS A 99 14.71 -1.65 14.39
CA LYS A 99 15.56 -0.64 15.03
C LYS A 99 14.93 -0.24 16.35
N TRP A 100 15.68 -0.34 17.42
CA TRP A 100 15.25 0.07 18.75
C TRP A 100 15.85 1.43 19.12
N ASP A 101 15.00 2.34 19.56
CA ASP A 101 15.38 3.62 20.15
C ASP A 101 15.14 3.55 21.66
N SER A 102 16.23 3.60 22.42
CA SER A 102 16.20 3.49 23.88
C SER A 102 15.75 4.79 24.55
N GLU A 103 15.85 5.94 23.89
CA GLU A 103 15.46 7.24 24.46
C GLU A 103 13.94 7.43 24.34
N GLU A 104 13.38 7.10 23.18
CA GLU A 104 11.95 7.21 22.93
C GLU A 104 11.16 5.94 23.29
N HIS A 105 11.84 4.85 23.68
CA HIS A 105 11.23 3.53 23.87
C HIS A 105 10.37 3.08 22.68
N THR A 106 10.91 3.29 21.49
CA THR A 106 10.20 2.95 20.25
C THR A 106 10.96 1.92 19.42
N ALA A 107 10.24 0.97 18.87
CA ALA A 107 10.73 0.01 17.89
C ALA A 107 10.23 0.39 16.50
N GLU A 108 11.12 0.47 15.54
CA GLU A 108 10.79 0.67 14.13
C GLU A 108 11.05 -0.63 13.36
N TYR A 109 9.99 -1.25 12.90
CA TYR A 109 10.06 -2.42 12.02
C TYR A 109 9.99 -1.97 10.57
N VAL A 110 10.95 -2.40 9.74
CA VAL A 110 11.03 -2.02 8.32
C VAL A 110 11.04 -3.27 7.45
N LYS A 111 10.04 -3.39 6.57
CA LYS A 111 9.95 -4.47 5.57
C LYS A 111 9.90 -3.90 4.17
N ALA A 112 10.88 -4.24 3.34
CA ALA A 112 10.84 -3.94 1.91
C ALA A 112 9.87 -4.88 1.20
N PHE A 113 8.97 -4.35 0.39
CA PHE A 113 8.03 -5.12 -0.44
C PHE A 113 8.19 -4.83 -1.94
N SER A 114 9.07 -3.89 -2.30
CA SER A 114 9.47 -3.60 -3.68
C SER A 114 10.91 -3.09 -3.68
N ASP A 115 11.55 -3.02 -4.85
CA ASP A 115 12.90 -2.47 -5.02
C ASP A 115 13.02 -1.01 -4.56
N THR A 116 11.91 -0.27 -4.55
CA THR A 116 11.88 1.15 -4.23
C THR A 116 10.96 1.51 -3.07
N GLN A 117 10.25 0.54 -2.50
CA GLN A 117 9.23 0.79 -1.47
C GLN A 117 9.41 -0.14 -0.28
N SER A 118 9.26 0.43 0.91
CA SER A 118 9.27 -0.31 2.17
C SER A 118 8.13 0.14 3.07
N LEU A 119 7.62 -0.80 3.86
CA LEU A 119 6.69 -0.53 4.95
C LEU A 119 7.51 -0.29 6.22
N ALA A 120 7.30 0.84 6.88
CA ALA A 120 7.87 1.14 8.19
C ALA A 120 6.74 1.24 9.21
N VAL A 121 6.85 0.49 10.30
CA VAL A 121 5.89 0.49 11.40
C VAL A 121 6.62 0.91 12.67
N LYS A 122 6.18 2.01 13.29
CA LYS A 122 6.73 2.50 14.56
C LYS A 122 5.82 2.08 15.70
N ILE A 123 6.39 1.37 16.68
CA ILE A 123 5.70 0.82 17.84
C ILE A 123 6.30 1.44 19.08
N ALA A 124 5.49 2.09 19.92
CA ALA A 124 5.92 2.59 21.20
C ALA A 124 5.69 1.52 22.28
N VAL A 125 6.71 1.25 23.08
CA VAL A 125 6.68 0.23 24.14
C VAL A 125 6.61 0.92 25.49
N PHE A 126 5.55 0.67 26.24
CA PHE A 126 5.36 1.19 27.58
C PHE A 126 5.20 0.05 28.58
N LEU A 127 5.80 0.20 29.74
CA LEU A 127 5.52 -0.64 30.89
C LEU A 127 4.23 -0.14 31.55
N THR A 128 3.17 -0.93 31.52
CA THR A 128 1.94 -0.61 32.23
C THR A 128 1.98 -1.26 33.59
N ASP A 129 2.05 -0.47 34.66
CA ASP A 129 1.87 -0.98 36.03
C ASP A 129 0.43 -1.49 36.17
N CYS A 130 0.30 -2.80 36.34
CA CYS A 130 -1.01 -3.45 36.56
C CYS A 130 -1.61 -3.15 37.96
N THR A 131 -1.20 -2.10 38.64
CA THR A 131 -1.67 -1.70 39.98
C THR A 131 -2.52 -0.44 40.01
N ALA A 132 -2.98 0.09 38.88
CA ALA A 132 -3.83 1.28 38.89
C ALA A 132 -5.12 1.08 38.07
N ASP A 133 -6.14 0.80 38.83
CA ASP A 133 -7.45 1.47 38.79
C ASP A 133 -8.34 1.29 37.56
N SER A 134 -9.29 0.42 37.74
CA SER A 134 -10.51 0.29 36.95
C SER A 134 -11.48 1.48 37.17
N THR A 135 -11.03 2.73 36.99
CA THR A 135 -11.89 3.91 37.08
C THR A 135 -11.57 4.95 36.04
N ALA A 136 -11.83 4.66 34.77
CA ALA A 136 -12.01 5.73 33.80
C ALA A 136 -12.67 5.20 32.51
N SER A 137 -13.91 4.81 32.63
CA SER A 137 -14.74 4.71 31.44
C SER A 137 -16.17 4.98 31.87
N ASP A 138 -16.57 6.22 31.83
CA ASP A 138 -17.96 6.63 31.65
C ASP A 138 -18.00 8.16 31.60
N ASN A 139 -17.76 8.71 30.42
CA ASN A 139 -18.26 10.03 30.05
C ASN A 139 -18.54 10.08 28.54
N ALA A 140 -19.47 9.26 28.13
CA ALA A 140 -20.26 9.53 26.95
C ALA A 140 -21.39 10.47 27.38
N SER A 141 -21.13 11.77 27.40
CA SER A 141 -22.15 12.79 27.56
C SER A 141 -22.99 12.88 26.29
N SER A 142 -24.16 12.32 26.37
CA SER A 142 -25.26 12.59 25.46
C SER A 142 -25.83 13.97 25.75
N ASP A 143 -25.44 15.00 25.01
CA ASP A 143 -26.20 16.24 24.93
C ASP A 143 -27.18 16.16 23.78
N ASN A 144 -28.36 15.76 24.18
CA ASN A 144 -29.61 15.93 23.47
C ASN A 144 -30.12 17.34 23.69
N ALA A 145 -29.96 18.21 22.74
CA ALA A 145 -30.61 19.51 22.74
C ALA A 145 -31.92 19.44 21.96
N SER A 146 -32.98 19.42 22.74
CA SER A 146 -34.35 19.59 22.32
C SER A 146 -34.69 21.09 22.25
N SER A 147 -35.59 21.43 21.33
CA SER A 147 -36.60 22.50 21.34
C SER A 147 -36.11 23.96 21.15
N ASP A 148 -36.70 24.71 20.34
CA ASP A 148 -38.05 25.14 19.98
C ASP A 148 -38.06 25.73 18.56
#